data_54587d752abebf0b2e0fefbfff51c768
#
_entry.id   54587d752abebf0b2e0fefbfff51c768
#
_cell.length_a   1.000
_cell.length_b   1.000
_cell.length_c   1.000
_cell.angle_alpha   90.00
_cell.angle_beta   90.00
_cell.angle_gamma   90.00
#
_symmetry.space_group_name_H-M   'P 1'
#
loop_
_entity.id
_entity.type
_entity.pdbx_description
1 polymer ?
#
loop_
_entity_poly.entity_id
_entity_poly.type
_entity_poly.pdbx_seq_one_letter_code
_entity_poly.pdbx_strand_id
1 'polypeptide(L)'
;MCDYVVLPLLNSSFEPGRAREVVEGFVDVDLRNIARAELFYFTGQAEECCEITRRYLSSRVIELKLSACILYGYSNLTLGNVAAAKRGMEGIQSCVKLAMKKKVPKDVYASCLLAGYVGAVLLHLPTDGMPAFGEYSRMLPEGLRLFATYVMAHHTYLNGEIWSAYGMGKAALFMADRSYPISMTYIHCMMAVCAINRKHKQEAQEEMLRSWELAKMDGFLEPFIEHHGLLRGLIEACIRNRDPEAYQRITKGVLSFSRGWMALHNPENRRKVTGELSTMEFSIAMLASGGWTNKEIGEHLGISINTVKHYLTDIFCKLNVKKRDELKKFMLK
;
A
#
# COMPACT_ATOMS: atom_id res chain seq x y z
N MET A 1 12.27 2.96 31.10
CA MET A 1 12.56 2.10 29.92
C MET A 1 11.76 2.71 28.81
N CYS A 2 12.33 3.03 27.65
CA CYS A 2 11.56 3.55 26.54
C CYS A 2 10.80 2.36 25.94
N ASP A 3 9.46 2.46 25.88
CA ASP A 3 8.64 1.41 25.26
C ASP A 3 8.71 1.62 23.74
N TYR A 4 9.55 0.83 23.08
CA TYR A 4 9.65 0.86 21.62
C TYR A 4 8.36 0.35 20.98
N VAL A 5 7.98 0.96 19.87
CA VAL A 5 6.81 0.58 19.07
C VAL A 5 7.21 0.43 17.60
N VAL A 6 6.57 -0.51 16.92
CA VAL A 6 6.73 -0.67 15.47
C VAL A 6 6.05 0.49 14.75
N LEU A 7 6.72 1.06 13.73
CA LEU A 7 6.20 2.15 12.90
C LEU A 7 5.65 3.31 13.75
N PRO A 8 6.51 4.02 14.50
CA PRO A 8 6.09 5.01 15.49
C PRO A 8 5.31 6.19 14.90
N LEU A 9 5.61 6.67 13.69
CA LEU A 9 4.84 7.74 13.05
C LEU A 9 3.44 7.24 12.67
N LEU A 10 3.33 6.08 12.03
CA LEU A 10 2.06 5.45 11.66
C LEU A 10 1.18 5.22 12.91
N ASN A 11 1.79 4.86 14.03
CA ASN A 11 1.09 4.68 15.30
C ASN A 11 0.75 5.99 16.02
N SER A 12 1.24 7.13 15.56
CA SER A 12 0.98 8.42 16.18
C SER A 12 -0.35 9.02 15.76
N SER A 13 -1.08 9.60 16.71
CA SER A 13 -2.27 10.39 16.43
C SER A 13 -1.89 11.84 16.21
N PHE A 14 -2.29 12.41 15.08
CA PHE A 14 -2.04 13.81 14.74
C PHE A 14 -3.05 14.32 13.68
N GLU A 15 -3.14 15.63 13.55
CA GLU A 15 -3.92 16.26 12.49
C GLU A 15 -3.12 16.32 11.17
N PRO A 16 -3.76 16.13 10.00
CA PRO A 16 -3.10 16.25 8.70
C PRO A 16 -2.28 17.54 8.59
N GLY A 17 -1.05 17.45 8.05
CA GLY A 17 -0.10 18.54 7.93
C GLY A 17 0.91 18.63 9.09
N ARG A 18 0.83 17.76 10.09
CA ARG A 18 1.68 17.82 11.29
C ARG A 18 2.68 16.66 11.42
N ALA A 19 2.81 15.82 10.41
CA ALA A 19 3.69 14.64 10.49
C ALA A 19 5.14 15.01 10.83
N ARG A 20 5.70 16.06 10.23
CA ARG A 20 7.08 16.52 10.52
C ARG A 20 7.26 16.92 11.97
N GLU A 21 6.28 17.65 12.52
CA GLU A 21 6.30 18.09 13.91
C GLU A 21 6.27 16.89 14.86
N VAL A 22 5.44 15.89 14.56
CA VAL A 22 5.36 14.63 15.31
C VAL A 22 6.70 13.89 15.28
N VAL A 23 7.34 13.79 14.12
CA VAL A 23 8.67 13.16 13.96
C VAL A 23 9.71 13.85 14.85
N GLU A 24 9.79 15.17 14.82
CA GLU A 24 10.75 15.91 15.62
C GLU A 24 10.42 15.90 17.11
N GLY A 25 9.17 15.64 17.49
CA GLY A 25 8.69 15.50 18.87
C GLY A 25 9.14 14.22 19.58
N PHE A 26 9.60 13.19 18.88
CA PHE A 26 10.13 11.98 19.53
C PHE A 26 11.42 12.29 20.29
N VAL A 27 11.41 12.06 21.61
CA VAL A 27 12.59 12.30 22.47
C VAL A 27 13.67 11.24 22.25
N ASP A 28 13.27 9.97 22.11
CA ASP A 28 14.19 8.88 21.81
C ASP A 28 14.72 8.99 20.38
N VAL A 29 16.05 8.93 20.23
CA VAL A 29 16.74 9.14 18.96
C VAL A 29 16.43 8.02 17.95
N ASP A 30 16.31 6.78 18.42
CA ASP A 30 16.05 5.63 17.55
C ASP A 30 14.59 5.65 17.05
N LEU A 31 13.62 5.96 17.93
CA LEU A 31 12.22 6.16 17.52
C LEU A 31 12.10 7.33 16.53
N ARG A 32 12.78 8.46 16.78
CA ARG A 32 12.78 9.61 15.87
C ARG A 32 13.37 9.26 14.51
N ASN A 33 14.47 8.50 14.47
CA ASN A 33 15.06 8.05 13.21
C ASN A 33 14.13 7.13 12.42
N ILE A 34 13.48 6.17 13.09
CA ILE A 34 12.49 5.30 12.44
C ILE A 34 11.29 6.12 11.95
N ALA A 35 10.73 7.01 12.77
CA ALA A 35 9.64 7.90 12.37
C ALA A 35 10.02 8.79 11.16
N ARG A 36 11.27 9.28 11.10
CA ARG A 36 11.78 10.03 9.95
C ARG A 36 11.91 9.15 8.71
N ALA A 37 12.33 7.91 8.86
CA ALA A 37 12.36 6.95 7.76
C ALA A 37 10.94 6.64 7.24
N GLU A 38 9.94 6.52 8.14
CA GLU A 38 8.53 6.41 7.74
C GLU A 38 8.06 7.62 6.94
N LEU A 39 8.39 8.84 7.41
CA LEU A 39 8.03 10.06 6.70
C LEU A 39 8.65 10.09 5.30
N PHE A 40 9.93 9.75 5.15
CA PHE A 40 10.58 9.62 3.85
C PHE A 40 9.91 8.57 2.97
N TYR A 41 9.59 7.40 3.53
CA TYR A 41 8.86 6.36 2.81
C TYR A 41 7.52 6.89 2.29
N PHE A 42 6.65 7.37 3.17
CA PHE A 42 5.31 7.82 2.78
C PHE A 42 5.31 9.01 1.81
N THR A 43 6.36 9.84 1.82
CA THR A 43 6.52 10.97 0.89
C THR A 43 7.27 10.62 -0.40
N GLY A 44 7.59 9.33 -0.63
CA GLY A 44 8.20 8.82 -1.87
C GLY A 44 9.71 9.08 -1.96
N GLN A 45 10.40 9.23 -0.83
CA GLN A 45 11.86 9.43 -0.73
C GLN A 45 12.54 8.12 -0.31
N ALA A 46 12.53 7.15 -1.24
CA ALA A 46 12.92 5.77 -0.95
C ALA A 46 14.43 5.62 -0.62
N GLU A 47 15.30 6.42 -1.23
CA GLU A 47 16.74 6.41 -0.96
C GLU A 47 17.03 6.82 0.48
N GLU A 48 16.48 7.95 0.93
CA GLU A 48 16.67 8.48 2.29
C GLU A 48 16.10 7.54 3.34
N CYS A 49 14.94 6.93 3.06
CA CYS A 49 14.37 5.89 3.89
C CYS A 49 15.32 4.70 4.05
N CYS A 50 15.91 4.20 2.94
CA CYS A 50 16.85 3.10 2.95
C CYS A 50 18.15 3.44 3.71
N GLU A 51 18.64 4.65 3.61
CA GLU A 51 19.86 5.09 4.31
C GLU A 51 19.70 4.99 5.83
N ILE A 52 18.57 5.47 6.35
CA ILE A 52 18.28 5.39 7.79
C ILE A 52 18.05 3.95 8.22
N THR A 53 17.14 3.25 7.54
CA THR A 53 16.67 1.92 7.97
C THR A 53 17.76 0.86 7.94
N ARG A 54 18.75 0.99 7.04
CA ARG A 54 19.90 0.06 6.95
C ARG A 54 20.61 -0.14 8.28
N ARG A 55 20.69 0.90 9.12
CA ARG A 55 21.35 0.87 10.44
C ARG A 55 20.63 -0.02 11.45
N TYR A 56 19.31 -0.20 11.28
CA TYR A 56 18.45 -0.92 12.21
C TYR A 56 18.11 -2.34 11.80
N LEU A 57 18.54 -2.81 10.60
CA LEU A 57 18.27 -4.17 10.11
C LEU A 57 18.83 -5.26 11.03
N SER A 58 19.89 -4.97 11.79
CA SER A 58 20.52 -5.87 12.77
C SER A 58 20.25 -5.45 14.23
N SER A 59 19.30 -4.58 14.47
CA SER A 59 18.95 -4.15 15.83
C SER A 59 18.57 -5.33 16.72
N ARG A 60 18.96 -5.25 18.01
CA ARG A 60 18.53 -6.20 19.04
C ARG A 60 17.13 -5.91 19.57
N VAL A 61 16.65 -4.68 19.38
CA VAL A 61 15.27 -4.25 19.68
C VAL A 61 14.39 -4.70 18.52
N ILE A 62 13.46 -5.60 18.80
CA ILE A 62 12.63 -6.26 17.78
C ILE A 62 11.78 -5.25 17.03
N GLU A 63 11.19 -4.28 17.71
CA GLU A 63 10.29 -3.27 17.15
C GLU A 63 11.04 -2.35 16.15
N LEU A 64 12.24 -1.92 16.49
CA LEU A 64 13.10 -1.13 15.59
C LEU A 64 13.51 -1.95 14.37
N LYS A 65 13.88 -3.22 14.59
CA LYS A 65 14.24 -4.13 13.49
C LYS A 65 13.06 -4.39 12.56
N LEU A 66 11.86 -4.64 13.08
CA LEU A 66 10.66 -4.87 12.29
C LEU A 66 10.32 -3.64 11.44
N SER A 67 10.30 -2.46 12.05
CA SER A 67 10.06 -1.19 11.33
C SER A 67 11.06 -1.00 10.20
N ALA A 68 12.35 -1.18 10.51
CA ALA A 68 13.41 -1.04 9.53
C ALA A 68 13.28 -2.06 8.39
N CYS A 69 12.96 -3.32 8.69
CA CYS A 69 12.81 -4.37 7.70
C CYS A 69 11.62 -4.12 6.76
N ILE A 70 10.49 -3.65 7.30
CA ILE A 70 9.31 -3.27 6.50
C ILE A 70 9.69 -2.13 5.54
N LEU A 71 10.12 -0.99 6.09
CA LEU A 71 10.43 0.21 5.33
C LEU A 71 11.54 -0.03 4.30
N TYR A 72 12.63 -0.72 4.69
CA TYR A 72 13.73 -1.08 3.80
C TYR A 72 13.28 -2.00 2.68
N GLY A 73 12.43 -2.98 2.98
CA GLY A 73 11.90 -3.92 2.00
C GLY A 73 11.10 -3.21 0.91
N TYR A 74 10.11 -2.43 1.31
CA TYR A 74 9.22 -1.71 0.37
C TYR A 74 9.93 -0.60 -0.40
N SER A 75 10.77 0.22 0.27
CA SER A 75 11.57 1.23 -0.42
C SER A 75 12.48 0.63 -1.49
N ASN A 76 13.09 -0.54 -1.23
CA ASN A 76 13.92 -1.22 -2.23
C ASN A 76 13.12 -1.84 -3.38
N LEU A 77 11.82 -2.11 -3.24
CA LEU A 77 10.96 -2.44 -4.39
C LEU A 77 10.83 -1.23 -5.31
N THR A 78 10.54 -0.05 -4.76
CA THR A 78 10.47 1.22 -5.51
C THR A 78 11.80 1.52 -6.21
N LEU A 79 12.93 1.24 -5.57
CA LEU A 79 14.27 1.41 -6.16
C LEU A 79 14.67 0.29 -7.14
N GLY A 80 13.83 -0.75 -7.32
CA GLY A 80 14.12 -1.90 -8.19
C GLY A 80 15.21 -2.83 -7.66
N ASN A 81 15.61 -2.69 -6.39
CA ASN A 81 16.65 -3.51 -5.77
C ASN A 81 16.03 -4.73 -5.07
N VAL A 82 15.62 -5.72 -5.87
CA VAL A 82 14.91 -6.92 -5.41
C VAL A 82 15.72 -7.72 -4.38
N ALA A 83 17.04 -7.77 -4.49
CA ALA A 83 17.88 -8.49 -3.53
C ALA A 83 17.84 -7.82 -2.13
N ALA A 84 17.83 -6.50 -2.08
CA ALA A 84 17.69 -5.76 -0.84
C ALA A 84 16.27 -5.86 -0.27
N ALA A 85 15.23 -5.82 -1.12
CA ALA A 85 13.86 -6.04 -0.71
C ALA A 85 13.68 -7.42 -0.04
N LYS A 86 14.23 -8.49 -0.64
CA LYS A 86 14.22 -9.84 -0.06
C LYS A 86 14.90 -9.89 1.31
N ARG A 87 16.05 -9.21 1.50
CA ARG A 87 16.69 -9.14 2.82
C ARG A 87 15.79 -8.52 3.89
N GLY A 88 15.03 -7.48 3.55
CA GLY A 88 14.02 -6.92 4.45
C GLY A 88 12.98 -7.98 4.86
N MET A 89 12.41 -8.71 3.89
CA MET A 89 11.42 -9.76 4.14
C MET A 89 11.99 -10.92 4.98
N GLU A 90 13.23 -11.36 4.71
CA GLU A 90 13.94 -12.37 5.52
C GLU A 90 14.12 -11.89 6.96
N GLY A 91 14.40 -10.61 7.16
CA GLY A 91 14.48 -9.99 8.49
C GLY A 91 13.17 -10.09 9.26
N ILE A 92 12.04 -9.78 8.61
CA ILE A 92 10.69 -9.94 9.20
C ILE A 92 10.45 -11.41 9.56
N GLN A 93 10.67 -12.33 8.61
CA GLN A 93 10.47 -13.77 8.85
C GLN A 93 11.31 -14.29 10.01
N SER A 94 12.54 -13.80 10.17
CA SER A 94 13.41 -14.18 11.27
C SER A 94 12.86 -13.74 12.62
N CYS A 95 12.28 -12.53 12.71
CA CYS A 95 11.63 -12.03 13.92
C CYS A 95 10.35 -12.82 14.25
N VAL A 96 9.51 -13.11 13.27
CA VAL A 96 8.30 -13.94 13.44
C VAL A 96 8.68 -15.33 13.96
N LYS A 97 9.64 -16.00 13.32
CA LYS A 97 10.12 -17.33 13.76
C LYS A 97 10.70 -17.29 15.17
N LEU A 98 11.42 -16.24 15.54
CA LEU A 98 11.97 -16.06 16.88
C LEU A 98 10.84 -15.90 17.91
N ALA A 99 9.85 -15.07 17.63
CA ALA A 99 8.69 -14.81 18.50
C ALA A 99 7.85 -16.07 18.70
N MET A 100 7.68 -16.91 17.66
CA MET A 100 6.97 -18.19 17.76
C MET A 100 7.73 -19.22 18.62
N LYS A 101 9.05 -19.17 18.65
CA LYS A 101 9.90 -20.14 19.39
C LYS A 101 10.18 -19.72 20.82
N LYS A 102 10.28 -18.42 21.09
CA LYS A 102 10.59 -17.86 22.41
C LYS A 102 9.32 -17.24 23.02
N LYS A 103 9.20 -17.32 24.36
CA LYS A 103 8.17 -16.56 25.09
C LYS A 103 8.57 -15.07 25.08
N VAL A 104 8.13 -14.35 24.05
CA VAL A 104 8.20 -12.88 24.02
C VAL A 104 6.94 -12.27 24.66
N PRO A 105 6.97 -11.01 25.09
CA PRO A 105 5.76 -10.29 25.52
C PRO A 105 4.67 -10.33 24.44
N LYS A 106 3.39 -10.32 24.82
CA LYS A 106 2.26 -10.49 23.88
C LYS A 106 2.14 -9.38 22.88
N ASP A 107 2.47 -8.15 23.23
CA ASP A 107 2.52 -6.96 22.39
C ASP A 107 3.63 -7.06 21.33
N VAL A 108 4.83 -7.53 21.73
CA VAL A 108 5.94 -7.83 20.80
C VAL A 108 5.55 -8.94 19.83
N TYR A 109 4.88 -9.99 20.34
CA TYR A 109 4.37 -11.06 19.49
C TYR A 109 3.34 -10.56 18.48
N ALA A 110 2.39 -9.72 18.92
CA ALA A 110 1.40 -9.09 18.05
C ALA A 110 2.06 -8.22 16.96
N SER A 111 3.09 -7.47 17.33
CA SER A 111 3.89 -6.65 16.41
C SER A 111 4.64 -7.51 15.37
N CYS A 112 5.21 -8.64 15.78
CA CYS A 112 5.83 -9.60 14.85
C CYS A 112 4.81 -10.18 13.87
N LEU A 113 3.63 -10.58 14.35
CA LEU A 113 2.55 -11.08 13.48
C LEU A 113 2.08 -10.02 12.50
N LEU A 114 1.85 -8.78 12.97
CA LEU A 114 1.47 -7.67 12.09
C LEU A 114 2.49 -7.51 10.97
N ALA A 115 3.78 -7.42 11.29
CA ALA A 115 4.85 -7.28 10.30
C ALA A 115 4.88 -8.45 9.29
N GLY A 116 4.63 -9.68 9.77
CA GLY A 116 4.50 -10.86 8.92
C GLY A 116 3.33 -10.75 7.94
N TYR A 117 2.14 -10.34 8.44
CA TYR A 117 0.96 -10.12 7.60
C TYR A 117 1.15 -8.96 6.62
N VAL A 118 1.77 -7.85 7.04
CA VAL A 118 2.13 -6.74 6.14
C VAL A 118 2.98 -7.27 4.98
N GLY A 119 4.06 -8.02 5.29
CA GLY A 119 4.93 -8.57 4.26
C GLY A 119 4.25 -9.58 3.34
N ALA A 120 3.33 -10.39 3.84
CA ALA A 120 2.63 -11.39 3.03
C ALA A 120 1.48 -10.80 2.22
N VAL A 121 0.54 -10.10 2.88
CA VAL A 121 -0.71 -9.62 2.25
C VAL A 121 -0.45 -8.55 1.21
N LEU A 122 0.36 -7.53 1.53
CA LEU A 122 0.61 -6.43 0.59
C LEU A 122 1.50 -6.85 -0.59
N LEU A 123 2.23 -7.95 -0.46
CA LEU A 123 2.97 -8.55 -1.57
C LEU A 123 2.22 -9.72 -2.22
N HIS A 124 0.95 -9.95 -1.87
CA HIS A 124 0.13 -11.05 -2.39
C HIS A 124 0.81 -12.43 -2.24
N LEU A 125 1.52 -12.64 -1.14
CA LEU A 125 2.16 -13.90 -0.80
C LEU A 125 1.23 -14.75 0.07
N PRO A 126 1.35 -16.10 0.04
CA PRO A 126 0.56 -16.97 0.91
C PRO A 126 0.76 -16.67 2.40
N THR A 127 -0.31 -16.70 3.16
CA THR A 127 -0.31 -16.55 4.63
C THR A 127 -0.43 -17.89 5.35
N ASP A 128 -0.33 -19.00 4.62
CA ASP A 128 -0.46 -20.35 5.15
C ASP A 128 0.54 -20.61 6.28
N GLY A 129 0.05 -21.19 7.38
CA GLY A 129 0.85 -21.47 8.55
C GLY A 129 1.12 -20.27 9.46
N MET A 130 0.62 -19.08 9.15
CA MET A 130 0.64 -17.95 10.08
C MET A 130 -0.50 -18.09 11.10
N PRO A 131 -0.25 -17.80 12.40
CA PRO A 131 -1.28 -17.79 13.41
C PRO A 131 -2.38 -16.78 13.08
N ALA A 132 -3.63 -17.09 13.44
CA ALA A 132 -4.76 -16.18 13.26
C ALA A 132 -4.50 -14.85 13.99
N PHE A 133 -4.56 -13.74 13.27
CA PHE A 133 -4.19 -12.43 13.79
C PHE A 133 -5.21 -11.82 14.76
N GLY A 134 -6.50 -12.19 14.61
CA GLY A 134 -7.61 -11.54 15.32
C GLY A 134 -7.48 -11.51 16.86
N GLU A 135 -6.92 -12.57 17.47
CA GLU A 135 -6.72 -12.62 18.93
C GLU A 135 -5.63 -11.65 19.42
N TYR A 136 -4.65 -11.38 18.59
CA TYR A 136 -3.47 -10.57 18.91
C TYR A 136 -3.64 -9.08 18.56
N SER A 137 -4.58 -8.75 17.70
CA SER A 137 -4.82 -7.36 17.27
C SER A 137 -5.10 -6.41 18.44
N ARG A 138 -5.77 -6.91 19.49
CA ARG A 138 -6.09 -6.15 20.72
C ARG A 138 -4.85 -5.78 21.54
N MET A 139 -3.71 -6.44 21.31
CA MET A 139 -2.45 -6.15 22.02
C MET A 139 -1.67 -5.01 21.34
N LEU A 140 -2.07 -4.60 20.14
CA LEU A 140 -1.46 -3.49 19.43
C LEU A 140 -2.01 -2.15 19.95
N PRO A 141 -1.18 -1.10 19.98
CA PRO A 141 -1.66 0.26 20.20
C PRO A 141 -2.59 0.69 19.06
N GLU A 142 -3.37 1.73 19.30
CA GLU A 142 -4.53 2.07 18.46
C GLU A 142 -4.19 2.33 17.00
N GLY A 143 -3.16 3.12 16.70
CA GLY A 143 -2.73 3.42 15.33
C GLY A 143 -2.32 2.16 14.56
N LEU A 144 -1.55 1.26 15.21
CA LEU A 144 -1.18 -0.03 14.62
C LEU A 144 -2.39 -0.96 14.48
N ARG A 145 -3.36 -0.91 15.40
CA ARG A 145 -4.60 -1.70 15.31
C ARG A 145 -5.46 -1.27 14.13
N LEU A 146 -5.55 0.02 13.86
CA LEU A 146 -6.21 0.55 12.65
C LEU A 146 -5.51 0.06 11.39
N PHE A 147 -4.17 0.16 11.33
CA PHE A 147 -3.40 -0.34 10.20
C PHE A 147 -3.54 -1.85 10.02
N ALA A 148 -3.54 -2.60 11.13
CA ALA A 148 -3.80 -4.04 11.11
C ALA A 148 -5.18 -4.37 10.54
N THR A 149 -6.20 -3.55 10.85
CA THR A 149 -7.55 -3.74 10.27
C THR A 149 -7.53 -3.50 8.76
N TYR A 150 -6.78 -2.49 8.27
CA TYR A 150 -6.56 -2.31 6.84
C TYR A 150 -5.91 -3.56 6.20
N VAL A 151 -4.83 -4.09 6.80
CA VAL A 151 -4.13 -5.28 6.28
C VAL A 151 -5.07 -6.49 6.21
N MET A 152 -5.88 -6.70 7.24
CA MET A 152 -6.87 -7.78 7.26
C MET A 152 -8.02 -7.56 6.28
N ALA A 153 -8.48 -6.31 6.10
CA ALA A 153 -9.47 -5.97 5.08
C ALA A 153 -8.91 -6.24 3.67
N HIS A 154 -7.65 -5.91 3.43
CA HIS A 154 -6.97 -6.21 2.17
C HIS A 154 -6.89 -7.73 1.93
N HIS A 155 -6.51 -8.52 2.94
CA HIS A 155 -6.51 -9.98 2.86
C HIS A 155 -7.91 -10.55 2.56
N THR A 156 -8.94 -10.04 3.24
CA THR A 156 -10.34 -10.41 3.02
C THR A 156 -10.80 -10.08 1.60
N TYR A 157 -10.38 -8.92 1.08
CA TYR A 157 -10.62 -8.53 -0.31
C TYR A 157 -9.96 -9.49 -1.31
N LEU A 158 -8.70 -9.89 -1.09
CA LEU A 158 -7.99 -10.85 -1.95
C LEU A 158 -8.67 -12.22 -1.98
N ASN A 159 -9.36 -12.61 -0.90
CA ASN A 159 -10.19 -13.82 -0.85
C ASN A 159 -11.56 -13.66 -1.53
N GLY A 160 -11.84 -12.49 -2.12
CA GLY A 160 -13.10 -12.23 -2.85
C GLY A 160 -14.24 -11.71 -1.98
N GLU A 161 -14.05 -11.54 -0.67
CA GLU A 161 -15.05 -11.08 0.28
C GLU A 161 -15.11 -9.54 0.33
N ILE A 162 -15.47 -8.92 -0.80
CA ILE A 162 -15.34 -7.47 -1.01
C ILE A 162 -16.16 -6.65 0.00
N TRP A 163 -17.41 -7.06 0.29
CA TRP A 163 -18.26 -6.33 1.23
C TRP A 163 -17.84 -6.50 2.69
N SER A 164 -17.32 -7.67 3.05
CA SER A 164 -16.72 -7.89 4.38
C SER A 164 -15.51 -6.96 4.57
N ALA A 165 -14.64 -6.87 3.57
CA ALA A 165 -13.48 -5.96 3.59
C ALA A 165 -13.89 -4.48 3.73
N TYR A 166 -14.92 -4.05 2.96
CA TYR A 166 -15.48 -2.69 3.07
C TYR A 166 -16.05 -2.43 4.47
N GLY A 167 -16.83 -3.38 4.99
CA GLY A 167 -17.43 -3.29 6.33
C GLY A 167 -16.41 -3.20 7.46
N MET A 168 -15.28 -3.93 7.34
CA MET A 168 -14.17 -3.84 8.29
C MET A 168 -13.58 -2.43 8.34
N GLY A 169 -13.30 -1.82 7.17
CA GLY A 169 -12.80 -0.46 7.09
C GLY A 169 -13.77 0.56 7.71
N LYS A 170 -15.06 0.45 7.37
CA LYS A 170 -16.10 1.34 7.90
C LYS A 170 -16.24 1.24 9.43
N ALA A 171 -16.22 0.02 9.96
CA ALA A 171 -16.26 -0.22 11.41
C ALA A 171 -15.02 0.35 12.11
N ALA A 172 -13.82 0.14 11.54
CA ALA A 172 -12.58 0.67 12.10
C ALA A 172 -12.59 2.20 12.21
N LEU A 173 -13.00 2.89 11.15
CA LEU A 173 -13.11 4.35 11.13
C LEU A 173 -14.16 4.86 12.13
N PHE A 174 -15.29 4.16 12.26
CA PHE A 174 -16.33 4.52 13.21
C PHE A 174 -15.89 4.37 14.68
N MET A 175 -15.03 3.39 14.96
CA MET A 175 -14.54 3.09 16.31
C MET A 175 -13.28 3.88 16.69
N ALA A 176 -12.68 4.63 15.78
CA ALA A 176 -11.48 5.40 16.05
C ALA A 176 -11.83 6.69 16.80
N ASP A 177 -11.25 6.86 17.98
CA ASP A 177 -11.49 8.03 18.84
C ASP A 177 -10.58 9.22 18.48
N ARG A 178 -9.51 8.96 17.70
CA ARG A 178 -8.47 9.94 17.33
C ARG A 178 -8.13 9.85 15.87
N SER A 179 -7.49 10.90 15.35
CA SER A 179 -6.97 10.94 13.98
C SER A 179 -5.65 10.21 13.88
N TYR A 180 -5.58 9.22 12.97
CA TYR A 180 -4.37 8.50 12.58
C TYR A 180 -4.23 8.58 11.06
N PRO A 181 -3.75 9.71 10.51
CA PRO A 181 -3.88 10.03 9.09
C PRO A 181 -3.34 8.95 8.16
N ILE A 182 -2.19 8.35 8.50
CA ILE A 182 -1.58 7.31 7.67
C ILE A 182 -2.48 6.07 7.60
N SER A 183 -2.85 5.50 8.75
CA SER A 183 -3.70 4.31 8.82
C SER A 183 -5.08 4.55 8.19
N MET A 184 -5.69 5.71 8.44
CA MET A 184 -6.98 6.09 7.87
C MET A 184 -6.91 6.29 6.36
N THR A 185 -5.80 6.85 5.83
CA THR A 185 -5.55 6.94 4.38
C THR A 185 -5.59 5.56 3.72
N TYR A 186 -4.90 4.57 4.30
CA TYR A 186 -4.92 3.19 3.79
C TYR A 186 -6.32 2.56 3.87
N ILE A 187 -7.06 2.79 4.97
CA ILE A 187 -8.43 2.25 5.12
C ILE A 187 -9.35 2.84 4.05
N HIS A 188 -9.34 4.16 3.84
CA HIS A 188 -10.14 4.80 2.81
C HIS A 188 -9.74 4.35 1.40
N CYS A 189 -8.43 4.18 1.10
CA CYS A 189 -7.98 3.56 -0.14
C CYS A 189 -8.59 2.16 -0.34
N MET A 190 -8.58 1.32 0.69
CA MET A 190 -9.12 -0.04 0.60
C MET A 190 -10.64 -0.03 0.42
N MET A 191 -11.37 0.88 1.07
CA MET A 191 -12.80 1.07 0.86
C MET A 191 -13.10 1.54 -0.57
N ALA A 192 -12.30 2.46 -1.12
CA ALA A 192 -12.39 2.90 -2.51
C ALA A 192 -12.16 1.72 -3.49
N VAL A 193 -11.16 0.87 -3.22
CA VAL A 193 -10.90 -0.38 -3.97
C VAL A 193 -12.12 -1.31 -3.94
N CYS A 194 -12.72 -1.52 -2.77
CA CYS A 194 -13.91 -2.36 -2.65
C CYS A 194 -15.09 -1.81 -3.45
N ALA A 195 -15.37 -0.51 -3.32
CA ALA A 195 -16.48 0.16 -3.99
C ALA A 195 -16.32 0.15 -5.53
N ILE A 196 -15.13 0.47 -6.05
CA ILE A 196 -14.90 0.49 -7.51
C ILE A 196 -14.99 -0.90 -8.13
N ASN A 197 -14.55 -1.93 -7.41
CA ASN A 197 -14.68 -3.32 -7.87
C ASN A 197 -16.13 -3.79 -7.95
N ARG A 198 -17.04 -3.16 -7.21
CA ARG A 198 -18.49 -3.39 -7.26
C ARG A 198 -19.22 -2.40 -8.15
N LYS A 199 -18.49 -1.57 -8.92
CA LYS A 199 -19.01 -0.50 -9.79
C LYS A 199 -19.82 0.59 -9.05
N HIS A 200 -19.62 0.75 -7.75
CA HIS A 200 -20.18 1.85 -6.94
C HIS A 200 -19.30 3.08 -7.10
N LYS A 201 -19.36 3.70 -8.29
CA LYS A 201 -18.44 4.76 -8.73
C LYS A 201 -18.43 5.97 -7.78
N GLN A 202 -19.61 6.45 -7.39
CA GLN A 202 -19.72 7.64 -6.54
C GLN A 202 -19.07 7.38 -5.17
N GLU A 203 -19.43 6.27 -4.52
CA GLU A 203 -18.88 5.87 -3.22
C GLU A 203 -17.35 5.69 -3.30
N ALA A 204 -16.85 5.06 -4.38
CA ALA A 204 -15.43 4.90 -4.61
C ALA A 204 -14.70 6.24 -4.72
N GLN A 205 -15.29 7.22 -5.43
CA GLN A 205 -14.71 8.56 -5.55
C GLN A 205 -14.74 9.32 -4.22
N GLU A 206 -15.82 9.20 -3.43
CA GLU A 206 -15.91 9.81 -2.11
C GLU A 206 -14.82 9.26 -1.16
N GLU A 207 -14.67 7.93 -1.10
CA GLU A 207 -13.63 7.31 -0.27
C GLU A 207 -12.21 7.67 -0.75
N MET A 208 -11.98 7.72 -2.06
CA MET A 208 -10.70 8.15 -2.64
C MET A 208 -10.37 9.60 -2.26
N LEU A 209 -11.36 10.50 -2.31
CA LEU A 209 -11.16 11.90 -1.95
C LEU A 209 -10.91 12.06 -0.44
N ARG A 210 -11.61 11.31 0.42
CA ARG A 210 -11.32 11.30 1.87
C ARG A 210 -9.89 10.84 2.14
N SER A 211 -9.45 9.78 1.48
CA SER A 211 -8.07 9.30 1.56
C SER A 211 -7.08 10.40 1.15
N TRP A 212 -7.34 11.10 0.04
CA TRP A 212 -6.49 12.17 -0.46
C TRP A 212 -6.42 13.37 0.49
N GLU A 213 -7.57 13.80 1.06
CA GLU A 213 -7.60 14.91 2.01
C GLU A 213 -6.75 14.64 3.26
N LEU A 214 -6.70 13.40 3.75
CA LEU A 214 -5.86 13.01 4.88
C LEU A 214 -4.36 13.02 4.53
N ALA A 215 -4.02 12.68 3.30
CA ALA A 215 -2.64 12.46 2.87
C ALA A 215 -1.93 13.70 2.33
N LYS A 216 -2.66 14.56 1.59
CA LYS A 216 -2.07 15.64 0.77
C LYS A 216 -1.28 16.68 1.59
N MET A 217 -1.71 16.99 2.82
CA MET A 217 -1.09 18.02 3.64
C MET A 217 0.31 17.66 4.12
N ASP A 218 0.57 16.36 4.32
CA ASP A 218 1.88 15.82 4.69
C ASP A 218 2.65 15.28 3.47
N GLY A 219 2.03 15.28 2.29
CA GLY A 219 2.61 14.79 1.05
C GLY A 219 2.75 13.27 1.00
N PHE A 220 1.88 12.52 1.68
CA PHE A 220 1.89 11.06 1.64
C PHE A 220 1.42 10.54 0.29
N LEU A 221 2.29 9.84 -0.42
CA LEU A 221 2.04 9.34 -1.77
C LEU A 221 2.01 7.80 -1.85
N GLU A 222 2.78 7.13 -0.98
CA GLU A 222 2.93 5.67 -1.05
C GLU A 222 1.62 4.88 -0.97
N PRO A 223 0.60 5.24 -0.15
CA PRO A 223 -0.67 4.52 -0.16
C PRO A 223 -1.33 4.47 -1.55
N PHE A 224 -1.18 5.53 -2.36
CA PHE A 224 -1.71 5.61 -3.72
C PHE A 224 -0.84 4.89 -4.74
N ILE A 225 0.48 4.93 -4.56
CA ILE A 225 1.46 4.24 -5.39
C ILE A 225 1.25 2.71 -5.29
N GLU A 226 1.19 2.19 -4.08
CA GLU A 226 1.02 0.76 -3.81
C GLU A 226 -0.33 0.23 -4.29
N HIS A 227 -1.40 1.03 -4.22
CA HIS A 227 -2.77 0.61 -4.57
C HIS A 227 -3.21 0.99 -5.98
N HIS A 228 -2.36 1.64 -6.78
CA HIS A 228 -2.75 2.16 -8.11
C HIS A 228 -3.50 1.13 -8.95
N GLY A 229 -2.97 -0.09 -9.05
CA GLY A 229 -3.59 -1.17 -9.83
C GLY A 229 -4.97 -1.56 -9.32
N LEU A 230 -5.16 -1.61 -8.02
CA LEU A 230 -6.42 -1.98 -7.37
C LEU A 230 -7.45 -0.85 -7.45
N LEU A 231 -7.01 0.42 -7.44
CA LEU A 231 -7.83 1.62 -7.52
C LEU A 231 -8.46 1.86 -8.89
N ARG A 232 -8.07 1.12 -9.93
CA ARG A 232 -8.72 1.08 -11.24
C ARG A 232 -9.06 2.47 -11.80
N GLY A 233 -8.08 3.36 -11.87
CA GLY A 233 -8.24 4.69 -12.46
C GLY A 233 -8.86 5.75 -11.53
N LEU A 234 -9.07 5.46 -10.25
CA LEU A 234 -9.56 6.47 -9.29
C LEU A 234 -8.54 7.61 -9.08
N ILE A 235 -7.23 7.31 -9.16
CA ILE A 235 -6.19 8.33 -9.07
C ILE A 235 -6.30 9.30 -10.25
N GLU A 236 -6.47 8.78 -11.45
CA GLU A 236 -6.70 9.57 -12.67
C GLU A 236 -7.98 10.41 -12.60
N ALA A 237 -9.05 9.81 -12.10
CA ALA A 237 -10.37 10.45 -12.00
C ALA A 237 -10.42 11.54 -10.92
N CYS A 238 -9.77 11.32 -9.78
CA CYS A 238 -9.92 12.16 -8.59
C CYS A 238 -8.77 13.16 -8.37
N ILE A 239 -7.52 12.77 -8.72
CA ILE A 239 -6.33 13.57 -8.37
C ILE A 239 -5.78 14.33 -9.56
N ARG A 240 -5.72 13.74 -10.75
CA ARG A 240 -5.03 14.30 -11.94
C ARG A 240 -5.31 15.79 -12.19
N ASN A 241 -6.56 16.20 -12.13
CA ASN A 241 -6.98 17.57 -12.43
C ASN A 241 -7.01 18.46 -11.18
N ARG A 242 -7.04 17.88 -9.98
CA ARG A 242 -7.09 18.61 -8.70
C ARG A 242 -5.69 18.97 -8.20
N ASP A 243 -4.74 18.05 -8.40
CA ASP A 243 -3.34 18.20 -8.00
C ASP A 243 -2.44 17.53 -9.04
N PRO A 244 -2.15 18.23 -10.16
CA PRO A 244 -1.33 17.69 -11.25
C PRO A 244 0.10 17.34 -10.82
N GLU A 245 0.67 18.07 -9.87
CA GLU A 245 2.03 17.83 -9.38
C GLU A 245 2.09 16.52 -8.59
N ALA A 246 1.19 16.33 -7.63
CA ALA A 246 1.10 15.09 -6.88
C ALA A 246 0.79 13.91 -7.80
N TYR A 247 -0.11 14.08 -8.79
CA TYR A 247 -0.40 13.06 -9.78
C TYR A 247 0.86 12.61 -10.56
N GLN A 248 1.69 13.55 -11.00
CA GLN A 248 2.95 13.22 -11.68
C GLN A 248 3.91 12.45 -10.76
N ARG A 249 4.01 12.84 -9.50
CA ARG A 249 4.84 12.15 -8.50
C ARG A 249 4.33 10.73 -8.25
N ILE A 250 3.02 10.57 -8.05
CA ILE A 250 2.38 9.26 -7.87
C ILE A 250 2.64 8.37 -9.08
N THR A 251 2.38 8.84 -10.30
CA THR A 251 2.55 8.02 -11.51
C THR A 251 3.99 7.60 -11.76
N LYS A 252 4.96 8.47 -11.43
CA LYS A 252 6.38 8.12 -11.45
C LYS A 252 6.70 7.02 -10.44
N GLY A 253 6.21 7.14 -9.21
CA GLY A 253 6.36 6.14 -8.16
C GLY A 253 5.73 4.79 -8.54
N VAL A 254 4.52 4.80 -9.11
CA VAL A 254 3.81 3.61 -9.60
C VAL A 254 4.65 2.82 -10.61
N LEU A 255 5.26 3.49 -11.59
CA LEU A 255 6.10 2.82 -12.59
C LEU A 255 7.33 2.15 -11.94
N SER A 256 7.94 2.82 -10.97
CA SER A 256 9.11 2.29 -10.25
C SER A 256 8.73 1.12 -9.35
N PHE A 257 7.72 1.29 -8.50
CA PHE A 257 7.21 0.26 -7.58
C PHE A 257 6.74 -0.99 -8.33
N SER A 258 5.93 -0.82 -9.39
CA SER A 258 5.40 -1.94 -10.17
C SER A 258 6.51 -2.77 -10.82
N ARG A 259 7.61 -2.15 -11.28
CA ARG A 259 8.78 -2.87 -11.81
C ARG A 259 9.44 -3.74 -10.74
N GLY A 260 9.64 -3.19 -9.55
CA GLY A 260 10.21 -3.94 -8.41
C GLY A 260 9.31 -5.08 -7.96
N TRP A 261 8.01 -4.80 -7.84
CA TRP A 261 7.01 -5.79 -7.46
C TRP A 261 6.94 -6.96 -8.45
N MET A 262 6.89 -6.68 -9.76
CA MET A 262 6.91 -7.69 -10.82
C MET A 262 8.22 -8.50 -10.83
N ALA A 263 9.34 -7.85 -10.57
CA ALA A 263 10.64 -8.53 -10.50
C ALA A 263 10.75 -9.49 -9.29
N LEU A 264 9.99 -9.21 -8.21
CA LEU A 264 9.89 -10.10 -7.06
C LEU A 264 9.06 -11.36 -7.38
N HIS A 265 7.93 -11.21 -8.09
CA HIS A 265 6.94 -12.29 -8.32
C HIS A 265 7.18 -13.08 -9.60
N ASN A 266 7.72 -12.47 -10.66
CA ASN A 266 7.91 -13.08 -11.98
C ASN A 266 9.29 -12.76 -12.56
N PRO A 267 10.38 -13.36 -12.04
CA PRO A 267 11.72 -13.09 -12.54
C PRO A 267 11.92 -13.45 -14.02
N GLU A 268 11.14 -14.40 -14.56
CA GLU A 268 11.23 -14.84 -15.95
C GLU A 268 10.40 -13.98 -16.94
N ASN A 269 9.30 -13.37 -16.48
CA ASN A 269 8.38 -12.58 -17.32
C ASN A 269 8.57 -11.06 -17.20
N ARG A 270 9.74 -10.58 -16.82
CA ARG A 270 10.07 -9.16 -16.56
C ARG A 270 9.68 -8.14 -17.63
N ARG A 271 9.27 -8.56 -18.84
CA ARG A 271 9.22 -7.68 -20.00
C ARG A 271 7.84 -7.22 -20.47
N LYS A 272 6.70 -7.81 -19.99
CA LYS A 272 5.48 -7.70 -20.81
C LYS A 272 4.39 -6.72 -20.37
N VAL A 273 4.30 -6.22 -19.15
CA VAL A 273 3.17 -5.34 -18.78
C VAL A 273 3.61 -3.99 -18.21
N THR A 274 4.49 -3.97 -17.22
CA THR A 274 4.87 -2.72 -16.53
C THR A 274 5.89 -1.87 -17.29
N GLY A 275 6.52 -2.40 -18.35
CA GLY A 275 7.48 -1.69 -19.20
C GLY A 275 6.85 -1.10 -20.47
N GLU A 276 5.67 -1.58 -20.85
CA GLU A 276 5.04 -1.24 -22.15
C GLU A 276 3.83 -0.30 -22.01
N LEU A 277 3.12 -0.36 -20.85
CA LEU A 277 1.96 0.47 -20.60
C LEU A 277 2.29 1.67 -19.71
N SER A 278 1.80 2.85 -20.08
CA SER A 278 1.72 3.99 -19.16
C SER A 278 0.69 3.71 -18.06
N THR A 279 0.70 4.50 -16.98
CA THR A 279 -0.27 4.36 -15.88
C THR A 279 -1.72 4.52 -16.35
N MET A 280 -1.98 5.45 -17.28
CA MET A 280 -3.29 5.64 -17.90
C MET A 280 -3.71 4.42 -18.73
N GLU A 281 -2.81 3.89 -19.57
CA GLU A 281 -3.07 2.67 -20.34
C GLU A 281 -3.33 1.47 -19.42
N PHE A 282 -2.57 1.36 -18.33
CA PHE A 282 -2.77 0.30 -17.34
C PHE A 282 -4.14 0.42 -16.65
N SER A 283 -4.54 1.62 -16.24
CA SER A 283 -5.86 1.89 -15.65
C SER A 283 -7.00 1.52 -16.62
N ILE A 284 -6.87 1.91 -17.89
CA ILE A 284 -7.85 1.56 -18.95
C ILE A 284 -7.91 0.03 -19.15
N ALA A 285 -6.75 -0.64 -19.20
CA ALA A 285 -6.68 -2.09 -19.34
C ALA A 285 -7.33 -2.82 -18.15
N MET A 286 -7.09 -2.35 -16.93
CA MET A 286 -7.72 -2.88 -15.71
C MET A 286 -9.25 -2.74 -15.74
N LEU A 287 -9.77 -1.56 -16.08
CA LEU A 287 -11.21 -1.32 -16.21
C LEU A 287 -11.82 -2.20 -17.32
N ALA A 288 -11.14 -2.26 -18.47
CA ALA A 288 -11.55 -3.06 -19.61
C ALA A 288 -11.61 -4.56 -19.26
N SER A 289 -10.59 -5.10 -18.62
CA SER A 289 -10.55 -6.51 -18.17
C SER A 289 -11.62 -6.81 -17.12
N GLY A 290 -12.04 -5.81 -16.33
CA GLY A 290 -13.14 -5.85 -15.37
C GLY A 290 -14.53 -5.75 -16.00
N GLY A 291 -14.65 -5.74 -17.33
CA GLY A 291 -15.94 -5.73 -18.04
C GLY A 291 -16.62 -4.34 -18.10
N TRP A 292 -15.86 -3.26 -17.96
CA TRP A 292 -16.38 -1.90 -18.16
C TRP A 292 -16.49 -1.59 -19.67
N THR A 293 -17.56 -0.97 -20.10
CA THR A 293 -17.72 -0.49 -21.49
C THR A 293 -16.84 0.74 -21.75
N ASN A 294 -16.56 1.04 -23.03
CA ASN A 294 -15.78 2.23 -23.37
C ASN A 294 -16.44 3.52 -22.91
N LYS A 295 -17.79 3.55 -22.86
CA LYS A 295 -18.57 4.67 -22.33
C LYS A 295 -18.33 4.82 -20.81
N GLU A 296 -18.48 3.74 -20.04
CA GLU A 296 -18.25 3.74 -18.59
C GLU A 296 -16.82 4.16 -18.26
N ILE A 297 -15.82 3.67 -19.01
CA ILE A 297 -14.41 4.04 -18.86
C ILE A 297 -14.20 5.52 -19.14
N GLY A 298 -14.75 6.03 -20.25
CA GLY A 298 -14.66 7.44 -20.60
C GLY A 298 -15.27 8.36 -19.54
N GLU A 299 -16.46 8.04 -19.08
CA GLU A 299 -17.15 8.77 -17.99
C GLU A 299 -16.40 8.70 -16.66
N HIS A 300 -15.74 7.56 -16.36
CA HIS A 300 -14.96 7.39 -15.13
C HIS A 300 -13.68 8.22 -15.14
N LEU A 301 -12.95 8.18 -16.25
CA LEU A 301 -11.64 8.84 -16.40
C LEU A 301 -11.75 10.30 -16.89
N GLY A 302 -12.94 10.78 -17.23
CA GLY A 302 -13.16 12.13 -17.76
C GLY A 302 -12.53 12.32 -19.15
N ILE A 303 -12.61 11.30 -20.03
CA ILE A 303 -12.10 11.32 -21.40
C ILE A 303 -13.15 10.85 -22.41
N SER A 304 -13.00 11.22 -23.70
CA SER A 304 -13.96 10.82 -24.72
C SER A 304 -13.95 9.32 -25.00
N ILE A 305 -15.09 8.76 -25.46
CA ILE A 305 -15.17 7.35 -25.87
C ILE A 305 -14.16 7.05 -26.99
N ASN A 306 -13.92 8.01 -27.89
CA ASN A 306 -12.93 7.84 -28.95
C ASN A 306 -11.52 7.79 -28.40
N THR A 307 -11.19 8.59 -27.40
CA THR A 307 -9.91 8.53 -26.68
C THR A 307 -9.71 7.16 -26.04
N VAL A 308 -10.75 6.59 -25.41
CA VAL A 308 -10.69 5.23 -24.85
C VAL A 308 -10.43 4.17 -25.91
N LYS A 309 -11.08 4.29 -27.10
CA LYS A 309 -10.84 3.38 -28.22
C LYS A 309 -9.40 3.43 -28.71
N HIS A 310 -8.81 4.63 -28.84
CA HIS A 310 -7.40 4.79 -29.23
C HIS A 310 -6.48 4.12 -28.22
N TYR A 311 -6.63 4.40 -26.93
CA TYR A 311 -5.86 3.72 -25.89
C TYR A 311 -5.97 2.20 -25.95
N LEU A 312 -7.19 1.65 -26.13
CA LEU A 312 -7.37 0.21 -26.22
C LEU A 312 -6.68 -0.39 -27.44
N THR A 313 -6.67 0.31 -28.57
CA THR A 313 -5.93 -0.11 -29.77
C THR A 313 -4.42 -0.17 -29.47
N ASP A 314 -3.88 0.87 -28.85
CA ASP A 314 -2.46 0.92 -28.47
C ASP A 314 -2.09 -0.17 -27.45
N ILE A 315 -2.94 -0.36 -26.43
CA ILE A 315 -2.78 -1.43 -25.43
C ILE A 315 -2.78 -2.80 -26.09
N PHE A 316 -3.70 -3.07 -27.01
CA PHE A 316 -3.77 -4.36 -27.73
C PHE A 316 -2.52 -4.60 -28.56
N CYS A 317 -2.01 -3.56 -29.24
CA CYS A 317 -0.76 -3.63 -29.99
C CYS A 317 0.43 -3.93 -29.05
N LYS A 318 0.59 -3.16 -27.97
CA LYS A 318 1.69 -3.28 -27.01
C LYS A 318 1.73 -4.65 -26.33
N LEU A 319 0.55 -5.18 -25.94
CA LEU A 319 0.44 -6.48 -25.25
C LEU A 319 0.32 -7.67 -26.22
N ASN A 320 0.30 -7.42 -27.55
CA ASN A 320 0.09 -8.42 -28.57
C ASN A 320 -1.16 -9.28 -28.32
N VAL A 321 -2.29 -8.62 -28.01
CA VAL A 321 -3.60 -9.26 -27.80
C VAL A 321 -4.58 -8.81 -28.88
N LYS A 322 -5.53 -9.70 -29.22
CA LYS A 322 -6.52 -9.45 -30.29
C LYS A 322 -7.89 -9.11 -29.74
N LYS A 323 -8.16 -9.49 -28.49
CA LYS A 323 -9.49 -9.36 -27.87
C LYS A 323 -9.38 -8.83 -26.44
N ARG A 324 -10.42 -8.09 -26.05
CA ARG A 324 -10.55 -7.49 -24.73
C ARG A 324 -10.43 -8.52 -23.59
N ASP A 325 -11.01 -9.71 -23.75
CA ASP A 325 -10.96 -10.76 -22.74
C ASP A 325 -9.54 -11.30 -22.49
N GLU A 326 -8.64 -11.16 -23.45
CA GLU A 326 -7.24 -11.58 -23.32
C GLU A 326 -6.46 -10.68 -22.35
N LEU A 327 -6.94 -9.46 -22.09
CA LEU A 327 -6.34 -8.54 -21.11
C LEU A 327 -6.32 -9.17 -19.70
N LYS A 328 -7.31 -10.04 -19.37
CA LYS A 328 -7.37 -10.72 -18.05
C LYS A 328 -6.11 -11.52 -17.73
N LYS A 329 -5.37 -11.98 -18.75
CA LYS A 329 -4.12 -12.75 -18.58
C LYS A 329 -2.97 -11.90 -18.02
N PHE A 330 -3.05 -10.59 -18.23
CA PHE A 330 -2.01 -9.63 -17.85
C PHE A 330 -2.36 -8.84 -16.58
N MET A 331 -3.65 -8.84 -16.21
CA MET A 331 -4.13 -8.12 -15.05
C MET A 331 -4.24 -9.09 -13.88
N LEU A 332 -3.59 -8.76 -12.77
CA LEU A 332 -3.71 -9.53 -11.54
C LEU A 332 -5.17 -9.51 -11.04
N LYS A 333 -5.61 -10.67 -10.56
CA LYS A 333 -6.91 -10.80 -9.90
C LYS A 333 -6.84 -10.22 -8.52
#